data_85184f9c27f7218261b776fb4af53992
#
_entry.id   85184f9c27f7218261b776fb4af53992
#
_cell.length_a   1.000
_cell.length_b   1.000
_cell.length_c   1.000
_cell.angle_alpha   90.00
_cell.angle_beta   90.00
_cell.angle_gamma   90.00
#
_symmetry.space_group_name_H-M   'P 1'
#
loop_
_entity.id
_entity.type
_entity.pdbx_description
1 polymer ?
#
loop_
_entity_poly.entity_id
_entity_poly.type
_entity_poly.pdbx_seq_one_letter_code
_entity_poly.pdbx_strand_id
1 'polypeptide(L)'
;MAKLSGSNVKMIKLNPEWSVENAATTPIEQELSIDDYKGKRLIITLPGAGGFCNKEFDLVKENDDKFKAAGVDEVIVVVGTDILSNAGRGLPNLLQDVSQEFGNANKLTLEGVKSRYLNRAVIAIDANGEEIAREDADLLGCRTVDALVDVAKKAFS
;
A
#
# COMPACT_ATOMS: atom_id res chain seq x y z
N MET A 1 -20.17 4.66 9.09
CA MET A 1 -19.01 4.59 8.19
C MET A 1 -19.07 3.32 7.37
N ALA A 2 -18.55 3.38 6.16
CA ALA A 2 -18.61 2.26 5.23
C ALA A 2 -17.28 1.51 5.20
N LYS A 3 -17.34 0.23 4.88
CA LYS A 3 -16.13 -0.55 4.57
C LYS A 3 -15.38 0.07 3.41
N LEU A 4 -14.06 -0.06 3.43
CA LEU A 4 -13.22 0.38 2.34
C LEU A 4 -13.62 -0.32 1.04
N SER A 5 -13.87 0.46 0.00
CA SER A 5 -14.18 -0.08 -1.32
C SER A 5 -13.00 -0.89 -1.86
N GLY A 6 -13.29 -2.03 -2.47
CA GLY A 6 -12.24 -2.86 -3.07
C GLY A 6 -11.30 -3.55 -2.10
N SER A 7 -11.62 -3.60 -0.80
CA SER A 7 -10.76 -4.26 0.19
C SER A 7 -10.58 -5.75 -0.06
N ASN A 8 -11.50 -6.37 -0.80
CA ASN A 8 -11.45 -7.79 -1.17
C ASN A 8 -10.77 -8.07 -2.52
N VAL A 9 -10.31 -7.02 -3.23
CA VAL A 9 -9.62 -7.19 -4.51
C VAL A 9 -8.32 -7.94 -4.31
N LYS A 10 -8.09 -8.97 -5.12
CA LYS A 10 -6.84 -9.73 -5.08
C LYS A 10 -5.72 -8.93 -5.74
N MET A 11 -4.66 -8.73 -5.00
CA MET A 11 -3.44 -8.06 -5.45
C MET A 11 -2.28 -9.02 -5.29
N ILE A 12 -1.15 -8.72 -5.89
CA ILE A 12 0.02 -9.61 -5.81
C ILE A 12 1.07 -9.05 -4.87
N LYS A 13 1.72 -9.97 -4.18
CA LYS A 13 2.89 -9.72 -3.35
C LYS A 13 3.95 -10.72 -3.72
N LEU A 14 5.22 -10.34 -3.69
CA LEU A 14 6.30 -11.30 -3.87
C LEU A 14 6.35 -12.27 -2.69
N ASN A 15 6.47 -13.55 -3.01
CA ASN A 15 6.50 -14.59 -1.98
C ASN A 15 7.87 -14.59 -1.30
N PRO A 16 7.93 -14.29 0.01
CA PRO A 16 9.21 -14.24 0.73
C PRO A 16 9.88 -15.61 0.86
N GLU A 17 9.13 -16.70 0.66
CA GLU A 17 9.66 -18.06 0.71
C GLU A 17 10.25 -18.53 -0.61
N TRP A 18 10.05 -17.76 -1.70
CA TRP A 18 10.59 -18.11 -2.99
C TRP A 18 12.11 -17.94 -3.02
N SER A 19 12.78 -18.91 -3.65
CA SER A 19 14.20 -18.86 -3.92
C SER A 19 14.49 -19.59 -5.24
N VAL A 20 15.68 -19.40 -5.77
CA VAL A 20 16.10 -20.11 -6.99
C VAL A 20 16.08 -21.62 -6.75
N GLU A 21 16.44 -22.08 -5.56
CA GLU A 21 16.51 -23.50 -5.19
C GLU A 21 15.14 -24.17 -5.18
N ASN A 22 14.08 -23.46 -4.77
CA ASN A 22 12.73 -24.03 -4.69
C ASN A 22 11.78 -23.53 -5.77
N ALA A 23 12.27 -22.83 -6.78
CA ALA A 23 11.46 -22.17 -7.81
C ALA A 23 10.52 -23.13 -8.57
N ALA A 24 10.89 -24.42 -8.67
CA ALA A 24 10.06 -25.41 -9.36
C ALA A 24 8.76 -25.73 -8.59
N THR A 25 8.72 -25.52 -7.29
CA THR A 25 7.58 -25.90 -6.43
C THR A 25 6.97 -24.74 -5.67
N THR A 26 7.64 -23.58 -5.64
CA THR A 26 7.18 -22.41 -4.89
C THR A 26 6.90 -21.27 -5.86
N PRO A 27 5.65 -20.75 -5.93
CA PRO A 27 5.34 -19.63 -6.80
C PRO A 27 6.05 -18.37 -6.33
N ILE A 28 6.48 -17.54 -7.28
CA ILE A 28 7.16 -16.28 -6.98
C ILE A 28 6.20 -15.23 -6.43
N GLU A 29 4.93 -15.34 -6.78
CA GLU A 29 3.89 -14.38 -6.37
C GLU A 29 2.87 -15.03 -5.47
N GLN A 30 2.35 -14.24 -4.52
CA GLN A 30 1.19 -14.59 -3.69
C GLN A 30 0.05 -13.63 -4.01
N GLU A 31 -1.17 -14.12 -3.94
CA GLU A 31 -2.35 -13.27 -4.05
C GLU A 31 -2.88 -12.95 -2.65
N LEU A 32 -3.05 -11.65 -2.37
CA LEU A 32 -3.55 -11.15 -1.10
C LEU A 32 -4.50 -9.97 -1.35
N SER A 33 -5.43 -9.77 -0.44
CA SER A 33 -6.26 -8.57 -0.42
C SER A 33 -6.03 -7.79 0.87
N ILE A 34 -6.57 -6.57 0.94
CA ILE A 34 -6.52 -5.78 2.18
C ILE A 34 -7.21 -6.54 3.31
N ASP A 35 -8.28 -7.29 3.00
CA ASP A 35 -9.01 -8.08 3.99
C ASP A 35 -8.19 -9.23 4.60
N ASP A 36 -7.13 -9.65 3.95
CA ASP A 36 -6.25 -10.71 4.49
C ASP A 36 -5.37 -10.21 5.63
N TYR A 37 -5.21 -8.89 5.76
CA TYR A 37 -4.53 -8.27 6.89
C TYR A 37 -5.54 -7.93 7.98
N LYS A 38 -5.10 -7.93 9.22
CA LYS A 38 -5.99 -7.73 10.39
C LYS A 38 -5.58 -6.51 11.20
N GLY A 39 -6.52 -6.05 12.03
CA GLY A 39 -6.29 -4.94 12.95
C GLY A 39 -6.49 -3.58 12.28
N LYS A 40 -5.95 -2.57 12.93
CA LYS A 40 -5.95 -1.19 12.44
C LYS A 40 -4.89 -1.06 11.35
N ARG A 41 -5.31 -0.72 10.14
CA ARG A 41 -4.45 -0.75 8.96
C ARG A 41 -4.32 0.61 8.34
N LEU A 42 -3.11 0.96 7.96
CA LEU A 42 -2.83 2.17 7.19
C LEU A 42 -2.39 1.75 5.80
N ILE A 43 -3.14 2.19 4.80
CA ILE A 43 -2.88 1.87 3.39
C ILE A 43 -2.28 3.10 2.73
N ILE A 44 -1.08 2.95 2.20
CA ILE A 44 -0.36 4.02 1.52
C ILE A 44 -0.25 3.65 0.05
N THR A 45 -0.89 4.45 -0.82
CA THR A 45 -0.84 4.20 -2.26
C THR A 45 0.20 5.08 -2.94
N LEU A 46 0.84 4.53 -3.95
CA LEU A 46 1.92 5.16 -4.69
C LEU A 46 1.85 4.77 -6.15
N PRO A 47 2.34 5.62 -7.09
CA PRO A 47 2.45 5.21 -8.48
C PRO A 47 3.28 3.93 -8.67
N GLY A 48 4.40 3.80 -7.96
CA GLY A 48 5.22 2.59 -8.00
C GLY A 48 6.56 2.74 -8.70
N ALA A 49 6.86 3.92 -9.25
CA ALA A 49 8.12 4.14 -9.96
C ALA A 49 8.62 5.57 -9.79
N GLY A 50 9.93 5.75 -9.89
CA GLY A 50 10.56 7.06 -9.87
C GLY A 50 11.12 7.48 -8.53
N GLY A 51 11.83 8.61 -8.50
CA GLY A 51 12.55 9.11 -7.32
C GLY A 51 11.66 9.47 -6.14
N PHE A 52 10.48 10.02 -6.39
CA PHE A 52 9.53 10.36 -5.32
C PHE A 52 9.00 9.10 -4.63
N CYS A 53 8.68 8.07 -5.39
CA CYS A 53 8.22 6.80 -4.83
C CYS A 53 9.33 6.12 -4.03
N ASN A 54 10.54 6.10 -4.56
CA ASN A 54 11.69 5.51 -3.86
C ASN A 54 11.91 6.15 -2.51
N LYS A 55 11.81 7.48 -2.45
CA LYS A 55 11.97 8.23 -1.23
C LYS A 55 10.87 7.92 -0.21
N GLU A 56 9.62 7.81 -0.67
CA GLU A 56 8.50 7.44 0.22
C GLU A 56 8.61 6.00 0.71
N PHE A 57 9.06 5.06 -0.11
CA PHE A 57 9.30 3.69 0.33
C PHE A 57 10.29 3.65 1.49
N ASP A 58 11.39 4.41 1.38
CA ASP A 58 12.40 4.48 2.43
C ASP A 58 11.84 5.11 3.71
N LEU A 59 11.05 6.18 3.58
CA LEU A 59 10.41 6.82 4.73
C LEU A 59 9.46 5.87 5.46
N VAL A 60 8.66 5.11 4.73
CA VAL A 60 7.72 4.15 5.33
C VAL A 60 8.48 3.06 6.07
N LYS A 61 9.52 2.51 5.43
CA LYS A 61 10.32 1.45 6.03
C LYS A 61 11.06 1.90 7.29
N GLU A 62 11.66 3.09 7.25
CA GLU A 62 12.50 3.59 8.33
C GLU A 62 11.71 4.09 9.54
N ASN A 63 10.40 4.33 9.38
CA ASN A 63 9.57 4.93 10.42
C ASN A 63 8.43 4.00 10.89
N ASP A 64 8.62 2.70 10.78
CA ASP A 64 7.62 1.72 11.22
C ASP A 64 7.22 1.93 12.69
N ASP A 65 8.17 2.28 13.55
CA ASP A 65 7.94 2.56 14.96
C ASP A 65 6.98 3.73 15.18
N LYS A 66 7.05 4.76 14.34
CA LYS A 66 6.14 5.92 14.41
C LYS A 66 4.72 5.55 14.04
N PHE A 67 4.55 4.69 13.05
CA PHE A 67 3.22 4.19 12.67
C PHE A 67 2.64 3.32 13.80
N LYS A 68 3.45 2.44 14.39
CA LYS A 68 3.02 1.62 15.52
C LYS A 68 2.61 2.49 16.72
N ALA A 69 3.38 3.52 17.02
CA ALA A 69 3.05 4.45 18.10
C ALA A 69 1.76 5.23 17.84
N ALA A 70 1.38 5.41 16.59
CA ALA A 70 0.11 6.05 16.18
C ALA A 70 -1.09 5.10 16.19
N GLY A 71 -0.91 3.86 16.59
CA GLY A 71 -1.97 2.86 16.71
C GLY A 71 -2.14 1.96 15.50
N VAL A 72 -1.22 1.97 14.55
CA VAL A 72 -1.30 1.15 13.35
C VAL A 72 -0.77 -0.27 13.65
N ASP A 73 -1.57 -1.28 13.37
CA ASP A 73 -1.15 -2.67 13.48
C ASP A 73 -0.41 -3.15 12.24
N GLU A 74 -0.89 -2.72 11.05
CA GLU A 74 -0.28 -3.09 9.77
C GLU A 74 -0.20 -1.88 8.84
N VAL A 75 0.98 -1.63 8.28
CA VAL A 75 1.17 -0.67 7.20
C VAL A 75 1.23 -1.46 5.88
N ILE A 76 0.35 -1.12 4.94
CA ILE A 76 0.23 -1.78 3.65
C ILE A 76 0.52 -0.75 2.57
N VAL A 77 1.50 -1.01 1.73
CA VAL A 77 1.83 -0.14 0.59
C VAL A 77 1.28 -0.78 -0.67
N VAL A 78 0.45 -0.03 -1.41
CA VAL A 78 -0.15 -0.49 -2.65
C VAL A 78 0.39 0.34 -3.81
N VAL A 79 0.96 -0.31 -4.79
CA VAL A 79 1.47 0.32 -6.01
C VAL A 79 0.65 -0.12 -7.21
N GLY A 80 0.61 0.72 -8.24
CA GLY A 80 -0.10 0.38 -9.48
C GLY A 80 0.75 -0.45 -10.42
N THR A 81 2.07 -0.40 -10.29
CA THR A 81 2.97 -1.05 -11.24
C THR A 81 4.24 -1.56 -10.56
N ASP A 82 4.80 -2.59 -11.20
CA ASP A 82 6.20 -2.99 -11.08
C ASP A 82 6.67 -3.39 -9.69
N ILE A 83 5.99 -4.37 -9.12
CA ILE A 83 6.37 -4.91 -7.82
C ILE A 83 7.80 -5.49 -7.83
N LEU A 84 8.26 -6.02 -8.97
CA LEU A 84 9.60 -6.58 -9.07
C LEU A 84 10.69 -5.52 -8.95
N SER A 85 10.49 -4.35 -9.53
CA SER A 85 11.44 -3.23 -9.40
C SER A 85 11.60 -2.77 -7.95
N ASN A 86 10.60 -3.00 -7.13
CA ASN A 86 10.59 -2.55 -5.74
C ASN A 86 10.89 -3.68 -4.74
N ALA A 87 11.20 -4.88 -5.25
CA ALA A 87 11.47 -6.06 -4.42
C ALA A 87 12.61 -5.85 -3.41
N GLY A 88 13.63 -5.08 -3.81
CA GLY A 88 14.79 -4.82 -2.96
C GLY A 88 14.58 -3.74 -1.90
N ARG A 89 13.41 -3.10 -1.84
CA ARG A 89 13.14 -2.03 -0.89
C ARG A 89 12.95 -2.52 0.54
N GLY A 90 12.63 -3.81 0.73
CA GLY A 90 12.48 -4.38 2.06
C GLY A 90 11.19 -3.99 2.76
N LEU A 91 10.16 -3.62 2.02
CA LEU A 91 8.84 -3.37 2.58
C LEU A 91 8.10 -4.69 2.79
N PRO A 92 7.64 -4.99 4.02
CA PRO A 92 7.03 -6.29 4.30
C PRO A 92 5.68 -6.50 3.62
N ASN A 93 4.91 -5.43 3.42
CA ASN A 93 3.55 -5.49 2.90
C ASN A 93 3.41 -4.62 1.64
N LEU A 94 4.16 -4.94 0.62
CA LEU A 94 4.09 -4.26 -0.68
C LEU A 94 3.22 -5.07 -1.62
N LEU A 95 2.10 -4.49 -2.05
CA LEU A 95 1.13 -5.10 -2.95
C LEU A 95 1.06 -4.35 -4.27
N GLN A 96 0.84 -5.07 -5.36
CA GLN A 96 0.54 -4.46 -6.67
C GLN A 96 -0.90 -4.73 -7.06
N ASP A 97 -1.62 -3.65 -7.41
CA ASP A 97 -3.00 -3.71 -7.91
C ASP A 97 -3.00 -4.01 -9.40
N VAL A 98 -2.79 -5.29 -9.74
CA VAL A 98 -2.60 -5.73 -11.14
C VAL A 98 -3.85 -5.50 -11.97
N SER A 99 -5.03 -5.79 -11.42
CA SER A 99 -6.30 -5.64 -12.13
C SER A 99 -6.77 -4.19 -12.23
N GLN A 100 -6.19 -3.30 -11.45
CA GLN A 100 -6.61 -1.91 -11.27
C GLN A 100 -7.99 -1.76 -10.60
N GLU A 101 -8.57 -2.84 -10.13
CA GLU A 101 -9.90 -2.82 -9.50
C GLU A 101 -9.89 -2.05 -8.18
N PHE A 102 -8.83 -2.21 -7.38
CA PHE A 102 -8.69 -1.46 -6.14
C PHE A 102 -8.56 0.04 -6.42
N GLY A 103 -7.70 0.41 -7.36
CA GLY A 103 -7.52 1.80 -7.77
C GLY A 103 -8.80 2.42 -8.30
N ASN A 104 -9.53 1.70 -9.16
CA ASN A 104 -10.80 2.18 -9.71
C ASN A 104 -11.85 2.34 -8.60
N ALA A 105 -11.96 1.38 -7.69
CA ALA A 105 -12.93 1.44 -6.60
C ALA A 105 -12.69 2.62 -5.65
N ASN A 106 -11.44 3.06 -5.53
CA ASN A 106 -11.04 4.14 -4.63
C ASN A 106 -10.71 5.46 -5.34
N LYS A 107 -11.02 5.56 -6.63
CA LYS A 107 -10.78 6.76 -7.46
C LYS A 107 -9.30 7.18 -7.48
N LEU A 108 -8.42 6.20 -7.56
CA LEU A 108 -6.96 6.40 -7.56
C LEU A 108 -6.34 6.21 -8.94
N THR A 109 -7.12 5.78 -9.93
CA THR A 109 -6.63 5.66 -11.31
C THR A 109 -6.55 7.03 -11.97
N LEU A 110 -5.52 7.19 -12.81
CA LEU A 110 -5.26 8.46 -13.49
C LEU A 110 -5.92 8.47 -14.85
N GLU A 111 -6.80 9.43 -15.08
CA GLU A 111 -7.46 9.60 -16.37
C GLU A 111 -6.46 10.03 -17.46
N GLY A 112 -6.64 9.48 -18.66
CA GLY A 112 -5.79 9.81 -19.80
C GLY A 112 -4.39 9.24 -19.77
N VAL A 113 -4.04 8.50 -18.74
CA VAL A 113 -2.74 7.86 -18.60
C VAL A 113 -2.89 6.35 -18.87
N LYS A 114 -2.09 5.84 -19.81
CA LYS A 114 -2.15 4.41 -20.18
C LYS A 114 -1.42 3.50 -19.20
N SER A 115 -0.62 4.07 -18.32
CA SER A 115 0.12 3.31 -17.32
C SER A 115 -0.76 2.94 -16.13
N ARG A 116 -0.33 1.92 -15.38
CA ARG A 116 -1.05 1.39 -14.22
C ARG A 116 -0.72 2.13 -12.92
N TYR A 117 -0.26 3.36 -13.00
CA TYR A 117 0.09 4.14 -11.82
C TYR A 117 -1.14 4.46 -10.99
N LEU A 118 -1.03 4.30 -9.68
CA LEU A 118 -2.03 4.79 -8.74
C LEU A 118 -1.67 6.20 -8.28
N ASN A 119 -2.67 7.02 -8.05
CA ASN A 119 -2.44 8.30 -7.39
C ASN A 119 -2.05 8.09 -5.93
N ARG A 120 -1.46 9.11 -5.32
CA ARG A 120 -1.01 9.05 -3.93
C ARG A 120 -2.19 9.28 -2.99
N ALA A 121 -2.37 8.37 -2.05
CA ALA A 121 -3.34 8.50 -0.98
C ALA A 121 -2.84 7.78 0.27
N VAL A 122 -3.36 8.17 1.41
CA VAL A 122 -3.20 7.41 2.64
C VAL A 122 -4.58 7.21 3.24
N ILE A 123 -4.91 5.96 3.54
CA ILE A 123 -6.24 5.54 3.99
C ILE A 123 -6.08 4.75 5.27
N ALA A 124 -6.78 5.17 6.33
CA ALA A 124 -6.80 4.46 7.59
C ALA A 124 -8.11 3.69 7.73
N ILE A 125 -8.03 2.41 7.99
CA ILE A 125 -9.18 1.55 8.24
C ILE A 125 -9.08 0.90 9.62
N ASP A 126 -10.22 0.70 10.27
CA ASP A 126 -10.26 0.05 11.57
C ASP A 126 -10.19 -1.48 11.45
N ALA A 127 -10.26 -2.17 12.59
CA ALA A 127 -10.20 -3.63 12.62
C ALA A 127 -11.38 -4.30 11.89
N ASN A 128 -12.48 -3.59 11.69
CA ASN A 128 -13.64 -4.07 10.95
C ASN A 128 -13.56 -3.79 9.44
N GLY A 129 -12.49 -3.12 9.00
CA GLY A 129 -12.31 -2.76 7.59
C GLY A 129 -13.04 -1.49 7.18
N GLU A 130 -13.55 -0.72 8.12
CA GLU A 130 -14.22 0.55 7.83
C GLU A 130 -13.21 1.68 7.63
N GLU A 131 -13.42 2.47 6.58
CA GLU A 131 -12.58 3.64 6.31
C GLU A 131 -12.87 4.73 7.33
N ILE A 132 -11.86 5.09 8.12
CA ILE A 132 -11.97 6.08 9.19
C ILE A 132 -11.44 7.44 8.74
N ALA A 133 -10.36 7.45 7.98
CA ALA A 133 -9.74 8.68 7.50
C ALA A 133 -9.06 8.44 6.17
N ARG A 134 -8.96 9.49 5.36
CA ARG A 134 -8.29 9.44 4.07
C ARG A 134 -7.73 10.81 3.74
N GLU A 135 -6.56 10.83 3.12
CA GLU A 135 -5.97 12.03 2.56
C GLU A 135 -5.32 11.70 1.21
N ASP A 136 -5.71 12.44 0.17
CA ASP A 136 -5.13 12.33 -1.16
C ASP A 136 -4.00 13.35 -1.29
N ALA A 137 -3.01 13.04 -2.10
CA ALA A 137 -1.85 13.89 -2.31
C ALA A 137 -1.50 13.99 -3.80
N ASP A 138 -0.64 14.94 -4.14
CA ASP A 138 -0.18 15.13 -5.51
C ASP A 138 0.63 13.93 -5.99
N LEU A 139 0.43 13.58 -7.26
CA LEU A 139 1.16 12.50 -7.91
C LEU A 139 2.67 12.77 -7.90
N LEU A 140 3.06 14.00 -8.18
CA LEU A 140 4.47 14.42 -8.28
C LEU A 140 4.91 15.09 -6.99
N GLY A 141 5.19 14.30 -5.99
CA GLY A 141 5.69 14.80 -4.73
C GLY A 141 5.93 13.68 -3.72
N CYS A 142 6.81 13.93 -2.78
CA CYS A 142 7.07 13.01 -1.68
C CYS A 142 6.42 13.58 -0.41
N ARG A 143 5.54 12.79 0.20
CA ARG A 143 4.92 13.18 1.47
C ARG A 143 5.94 13.07 2.60
N THR A 144 5.78 13.88 3.64
CA THR A 144 6.57 13.72 4.85
C THR A 144 6.03 12.56 5.68
N VAL A 145 6.86 11.98 6.53
CA VAL A 145 6.41 10.95 7.46
C VAL A 145 5.33 11.50 8.40
N ASP A 146 5.43 12.75 8.81
CA ASP A 146 4.44 13.37 9.68
C ASP A 146 3.06 13.45 9.01
N ALA A 147 3.01 13.76 7.72
CA ALA A 147 1.75 13.79 6.97
C ALA A 147 1.08 12.41 6.94
N LEU A 148 1.84 11.35 6.76
CA LEU A 148 1.34 9.99 6.77
C LEU A 148 0.88 9.55 8.17
N VAL A 149 1.69 9.84 9.17
CA VAL A 149 1.41 9.49 10.57
C VAL A 149 0.18 10.24 11.10
N ASP A 150 -0.01 11.50 10.68
CA ASP A 150 -1.14 12.32 11.13
C ASP A 150 -2.49 11.70 10.75
N VAL A 151 -2.59 11.06 9.60
CA VAL A 151 -3.83 10.36 9.19
C VAL A 151 -4.13 9.22 10.17
N ALA A 152 -3.11 8.46 10.56
CA ALA A 152 -3.26 7.38 11.54
C ALA A 152 -3.65 7.93 12.92
N LYS A 153 -3.02 9.01 13.35
CA LYS A 153 -3.33 9.66 14.64
C LYS A 153 -4.79 10.13 14.70
N LYS A 154 -5.28 10.75 13.63
CA LYS A 154 -6.67 11.19 13.55
C LYS A 154 -7.65 10.03 13.57
N ALA A 155 -7.28 8.91 12.96
CA ALA A 155 -8.15 7.75 12.85
C ALA A 155 -8.19 6.91 14.13
N PHE A 156 -7.04 6.76 14.82
CA PHE A 156 -6.87 5.75 15.85
C PHE A 156 -6.60 6.29 17.26
N SER A 157 -6.62 7.59 17.40
CA SER A 157 -6.48 8.19 18.74
C SER A 157 -7.80 8.45 19.44
#